data_86cd224e8c44694a037701013fce16e2
#
_entry.id   86cd224e8c44694a037701013fce16e2
#
_cell.length_a   1.000
_cell.length_b   1.000
_cell.length_c   1.000
_cell.angle_alpha   90.00
_cell.angle_beta   90.00
_cell.angle_gamma   90.00
#
_symmetry.space_group_name_H-M   'P 1'
#
loop_
_entity.id
_entity.type
_entity.pdbx_description
1 polymer ?
#
loop_
_entity_poly.entity_id
_entity_poly.type
_entity_poly.pdbx_seq_one_letter_code
_entity_poly.pdbx_strand_id
1 'polypeptide(L)'
;MGIEKEIKELDGQILEMAGQVEKNLSYAIDVYLNYDELKKYQQVDDKKVNMQERMIEKDCLHLMLKERLFSEDLRQVTGIMSMVQDLERLGDHAKDILEFALRLKNPFRRDNRIYDLTEHVYSMVERSIQS
;
A
#
# COMPACT_ATOMS: atom_id res chain seq x y z
N MET A 1 18.33 5.62 -25.22
CA MET A 1 17.54 6.81 -24.90
C MET A 1 16.15 6.47 -24.38
N GLY A 2 15.40 5.60 -25.07
CA GLY A 2 14.06 5.24 -24.64
C GLY A 2 13.99 4.51 -23.29
N ILE A 3 14.91 3.60 -23.02
CA ILE A 3 14.92 2.76 -21.80
C ILE A 3 15.13 3.62 -20.56
N GLU A 4 16.11 4.49 -20.56
CA GLU A 4 16.41 5.33 -19.40
C GLU A 4 15.25 6.24 -19.05
N LYS A 5 14.60 6.82 -20.06
CA LYS A 5 13.43 7.67 -19.85
C LYS A 5 12.26 6.87 -19.30
N GLU A 6 12.03 5.69 -19.85
CA GLU A 6 10.93 4.82 -19.40
C GLU A 6 11.13 4.33 -17.97
N ILE A 7 12.38 4.01 -17.58
CA ILE A 7 12.70 3.63 -16.20
C ILE A 7 12.46 4.81 -15.26
N LYS A 8 12.84 6.03 -15.65
CA LYS A 8 12.56 7.22 -14.83
C LYS A 8 11.06 7.46 -14.65
N GLU A 9 10.28 7.22 -15.70
CA GLU A 9 8.82 7.33 -15.61
C GLU A 9 8.26 6.30 -14.62
N LEU A 10 8.79 5.08 -14.65
CA LEU A 10 8.41 4.03 -13.69
C LEU A 10 8.78 4.42 -12.26
N ASP A 11 9.97 4.98 -12.06
CA ASP A 11 10.38 5.48 -10.75
C ASP A 11 9.42 6.55 -10.23
N GLY A 12 8.99 7.46 -11.11
CA GLY A 12 7.99 8.47 -10.77
C GLY A 12 6.66 7.87 -10.38
N GLN A 13 6.21 6.85 -11.10
CA GLN A 13 4.96 6.14 -10.81
C GLN A 13 5.05 5.40 -9.47
N ILE A 14 6.19 4.80 -9.16
CA ILE A 14 6.44 4.15 -7.87
C ILE A 14 6.35 5.16 -6.73
N LEU A 15 6.94 6.33 -6.90
CA LEU A 15 6.90 7.37 -5.87
C LEU A 15 5.48 7.87 -5.63
N GLU A 16 4.67 8.00 -6.67
CA GLU A 16 3.27 8.38 -6.53
C GLU A 16 2.48 7.31 -5.78
N MET A 17 2.70 6.04 -6.12
CA MET A 17 2.07 4.91 -5.44
C MET A 17 2.47 4.86 -3.98
N ALA A 18 3.77 5.02 -3.69
CA ALA A 18 4.28 5.04 -2.32
C ALA A 18 3.66 6.17 -1.51
N GLY A 19 3.52 7.35 -2.12
CA GLY A 19 2.84 8.49 -1.48
C GLY A 19 1.40 8.21 -1.13
N GLN A 20 0.67 7.55 -2.03
CA GLN A 20 -0.73 7.19 -1.78
C GLN A 20 -0.84 6.12 -0.68
N VAL A 21 0.02 5.11 -0.69
CA VAL A 21 0.05 4.06 0.33
C VAL A 21 0.39 4.66 1.70
N GLU A 22 1.37 5.54 1.77
CA GLU A 22 1.74 6.24 2.99
C GLU A 22 0.56 7.04 3.55
N LYS A 23 -0.15 7.76 2.68
CA LYS A 23 -1.32 8.54 3.04
C LYS A 23 -2.42 7.65 3.62
N ASN A 24 -2.71 6.53 2.96
CA ASN A 24 -3.72 5.58 3.41
C ASN A 24 -3.34 4.96 4.75
N LEU A 25 -2.07 4.60 4.92
CA LEU A 25 -1.57 3.99 6.14
C LEU A 25 -1.61 4.98 7.31
N SER A 26 -1.17 6.21 7.09
CA SER A 26 -1.21 7.27 8.10
C SER A 26 -2.63 7.57 8.54
N TYR A 27 -3.56 7.62 7.59
CA TYR A 27 -4.98 7.82 7.88
C TYR A 27 -5.55 6.68 8.74
N ALA A 28 -5.26 5.44 8.37
CA ALA A 28 -5.74 4.27 9.11
C ALA A 28 -5.21 4.25 10.54
N ILE A 29 -3.92 4.55 10.72
CA ILE A 29 -3.29 4.61 12.04
C ILE A 29 -3.89 5.75 12.86
N ASP A 30 -4.10 6.91 12.25
CA ASP A 30 -4.72 8.05 12.93
C ASP A 30 -6.13 7.73 13.41
N VAL A 31 -6.94 7.09 12.58
CA VAL A 31 -8.28 6.64 12.98
C VAL A 31 -8.20 5.68 14.16
N TYR A 32 -7.24 4.77 14.14
CA TYR A 32 -7.06 3.81 15.23
C TYR A 32 -6.71 4.52 16.56
N LEU A 33 -5.79 5.48 16.50
CA LEU A 33 -5.27 6.15 17.69
C LEU A 33 -6.17 7.27 18.20
N ASN A 34 -6.84 7.98 17.31
CA ASN A 34 -7.56 9.22 17.61
C ASN A 34 -9.03 9.15 17.17
N TYR A 35 -9.66 8.00 17.32
CA TYR A 35 -11.06 7.82 16.92
C TYR A 35 -12.00 8.81 17.63
N ASP A 36 -12.86 9.44 16.85
CA ASP A 36 -13.88 10.36 17.34
C ASP A 36 -15.25 9.88 16.88
N GLU A 37 -16.14 9.58 17.83
CA GLU A 37 -17.51 9.08 17.56
C GLU A 37 -18.37 10.08 16.75
N LEU A 38 -18.02 11.36 16.84
CA LEU A 38 -18.78 12.42 16.16
C LEU A 38 -18.36 12.61 14.71
N LYS A 39 -17.23 11.99 14.29
CA LYS A 39 -16.72 12.10 12.93
C LYS A 39 -17.19 10.93 12.08
N LYS A 40 -17.42 11.21 10.81
CA LYS A 40 -17.64 10.17 9.80
C LYS A 40 -16.29 9.87 9.13
N TYR A 41 -15.95 8.61 9.08
CA TYR A 41 -14.70 8.16 8.46
C TYR A 41 -14.98 7.52 7.11
N GLN A 42 -14.15 7.86 6.14
CA GLN A 42 -14.21 7.29 4.80
C GLN A 42 -13.26 6.09 4.72
N GLN A 43 -13.55 5.19 3.79
CA GLN A 43 -12.65 4.09 3.47
C GLN A 43 -11.38 4.63 2.82
N VAL A 44 -10.27 3.89 2.95
CA VAL A 44 -9.05 4.23 2.24
C VAL A 44 -9.26 4.01 0.74
N ASP A 45 -8.58 4.81 -0.09
CA ASP A 45 -8.69 4.72 -1.54
C ASP A 45 -7.75 3.65 -2.07
N ASP A 46 -8.16 2.38 -1.89
CA ASP A 46 -7.38 1.24 -2.40
C ASP A 46 -7.56 1.05 -3.91
N LYS A 47 -8.62 1.58 -4.49
CA LYS A 47 -8.82 1.54 -5.95
C LYS A 47 -7.72 2.27 -6.68
N LYS A 48 -7.29 3.42 -6.15
CA LYS A 48 -6.21 4.20 -6.74
C LYS A 48 -4.89 3.42 -6.65
N VAL A 49 -4.61 2.80 -5.51
CA VAL A 49 -3.42 1.97 -5.31
C VAL A 49 -3.44 0.79 -6.27
N ASN A 50 -4.57 0.09 -6.39
CA ASN A 50 -4.72 -1.03 -7.30
C ASN A 50 -4.52 -0.64 -8.76
N MET A 51 -5.04 0.52 -9.15
CA MET A 51 -4.87 1.03 -10.50
C MET A 51 -3.41 1.37 -10.78
N GLN A 52 -2.74 2.02 -9.84
CA GLN A 52 -1.32 2.34 -9.94
C GLN A 52 -0.48 1.07 -10.07
N GLU A 53 -0.77 0.05 -9.27
CA GLU A 53 -0.11 -1.25 -9.36
C GLU A 53 -0.24 -1.87 -10.75
N ARG A 54 -1.44 -1.92 -11.27
CA ARG A 54 -1.70 -2.50 -12.60
C ARG A 54 -0.98 -1.74 -13.71
N MET A 55 -0.97 -0.41 -13.63
CA MET A 55 -0.29 0.41 -14.61
C MET A 55 1.22 0.18 -14.59
N ILE A 56 1.82 0.16 -13.40
CA ILE A 56 3.25 -0.05 -13.25
C ILE A 56 3.65 -1.45 -13.74
N GLU A 57 2.90 -2.47 -13.34
CA GLU A 57 3.16 -3.85 -13.77
C GLU A 57 3.06 -3.98 -15.29
N LYS A 58 2.03 -3.39 -15.88
CA LYS A 58 1.84 -3.38 -17.32
C LYS A 58 3.00 -2.71 -18.03
N ASP A 59 3.41 -1.54 -17.55
CA ASP A 59 4.50 -0.79 -18.16
C ASP A 59 5.83 -1.53 -18.02
N CYS A 60 6.08 -2.19 -16.88
CA CYS A 60 7.26 -3.03 -16.70
C CYS A 60 7.28 -4.20 -17.69
N LEU A 61 6.16 -4.92 -17.83
CA LEU A 61 6.06 -6.03 -18.76
C LEU A 61 6.22 -5.57 -20.21
N HIS A 62 5.63 -4.43 -20.57
CA HIS A 62 5.78 -3.86 -21.88
C HIS A 62 7.23 -3.56 -22.20
N LEU A 63 7.93 -2.95 -21.25
CA LEU A 63 9.34 -2.61 -21.40
C LEU A 63 10.20 -3.86 -21.57
N MET A 64 9.94 -4.89 -20.78
CA MET A 64 10.67 -6.17 -20.84
C MET A 64 10.45 -6.91 -22.17
N LEU A 65 9.24 -6.85 -22.73
CA LEU A 65 8.90 -7.50 -23.98
C LEU A 65 9.36 -6.71 -25.20
N LYS A 66 9.29 -5.39 -25.14
CA LYS A 66 9.62 -4.51 -26.25
C LYS A 66 11.12 -4.34 -26.45
N GLU A 67 11.85 -4.28 -25.36
CA GLU A 67 13.27 -3.98 -25.36
C GLU A 67 14.09 -5.17 -24.90
N ARG A 68 15.26 -5.34 -25.49
CA ARG A 68 16.21 -6.35 -25.02
C ARG A 68 17.01 -5.72 -23.88
N LEU A 69 16.54 -5.95 -22.66
CA LEU A 69 17.16 -5.36 -21.49
C LEU A 69 18.48 -6.08 -21.13
N PHE A 70 19.53 -5.30 -20.91
CA PHE A 70 20.76 -5.81 -20.34
C PHE A 70 20.60 -5.97 -18.84
N SER A 71 21.52 -6.72 -18.24
CA SER A 71 21.39 -7.19 -16.84
C SER A 71 21.11 -6.07 -15.83
N GLU A 72 21.68 -4.88 -16.02
CA GLU A 72 21.45 -3.76 -15.10
C GLU A 72 20.04 -3.19 -15.26
N ASP A 73 19.61 -2.94 -16.48
CA ASP A 73 18.27 -2.44 -16.76
C ASP A 73 17.20 -3.45 -16.34
N LEU A 74 17.43 -4.73 -16.60
CA LEU A 74 16.54 -5.80 -16.18
C LEU A 74 16.43 -5.84 -14.65
N ARG A 75 17.55 -5.66 -13.94
CA ARG A 75 17.57 -5.63 -12.48
C ARG A 75 16.76 -4.45 -11.94
N GLN A 76 16.87 -3.29 -12.57
CA GLN A 76 16.08 -2.11 -12.16
C GLN A 76 14.58 -2.36 -12.36
N VAL A 77 14.19 -2.89 -13.51
CA VAL A 77 12.77 -3.15 -13.81
C VAL A 77 12.20 -4.23 -12.88
N THR A 78 12.93 -5.31 -12.64
CA THR A 78 12.47 -6.35 -11.71
C THR A 78 12.43 -5.84 -10.28
N GLY A 79 13.35 -4.95 -9.90
CA GLY A 79 13.33 -4.26 -8.60
C GLY A 79 12.08 -3.41 -8.43
N ILE A 80 11.68 -2.69 -9.47
CA ILE A 80 10.45 -1.89 -9.49
C ILE A 80 9.22 -2.80 -9.28
N MET A 81 9.16 -3.92 -9.99
CA MET A 81 8.05 -4.88 -9.83
C MET A 81 7.97 -5.42 -8.41
N SER A 82 9.11 -5.70 -7.79
CA SER A 82 9.17 -6.15 -6.41
C SER A 82 8.66 -5.08 -5.44
N MET A 83 9.07 -3.83 -5.66
CA MET A 83 8.62 -2.69 -4.84
C MET A 83 7.11 -2.47 -4.96
N VAL A 84 6.55 -2.61 -6.16
CA VAL A 84 5.10 -2.49 -6.39
C VAL A 84 4.34 -3.50 -5.54
N GLN A 85 4.81 -4.75 -5.50
CA GLN A 85 4.18 -5.80 -4.72
C GLN A 85 4.23 -5.50 -3.23
N ASP A 86 5.36 -4.99 -2.75
CA ASP A 86 5.50 -4.60 -1.34
C ASP A 86 4.59 -3.43 -0.98
N LEU A 87 4.47 -2.45 -1.86
CA LEU A 87 3.57 -1.31 -1.68
C LEU A 87 2.11 -1.74 -1.66
N GLU A 88 1.74 -2.69 -2.51
CA GLU A 88 0.39 -3.23 -2.51
C GLU A 88 0.05 -3.89 -1.18
N ARG A 89 0.98 -4.69 -0.63
CA ARG A 89 0.79 -5.32 0.67
C ARG A 89 0.59 -4.29 1.78
N LEU A 90 1.39 -3.23 1.77
CA LEU A 90 1.23 -2.13 2.72
C LEU A 90 -0.12 -1.44 2.56
N GLY A 91 -0.59 -1.29 1.31
CA GLY A 91 -1.91 -0.75 1.03
C GLY A 91 -3.02 -1.63 1.60
N ASP A 92 -2.90 -2.94 1.47
CA ASP A 92 -3.84 -3.90 2.04
C ASP A 92 -3.85 -3.82 3.56
N HIS A 93 -2.68 -3.68 4.19
CA HIS A 93 -2.57 -3.50 5.64
C HIS A 93 -3.26 -2.21 6.09
N ALA A 94 -3.12 -1.12 5.34
CA ALA A 94 -3.80 0.13 5.66
C ALA A 94 -5.32 -0.05 5.69
N LYS A 95 -5.86 -0.75 4.69
CA LYS A 95 -7.27 -1.06 4.62
C LYS A 95 -7.73 -1.90 5.81
N ASP A 96 -6.97 -2.93 6.14
CA ASP A 96 -7.28 -3.81 7.25
C ASP A 96 -7.25 -3.06 8.59
N ILE A 97 -6.23 -2.24 8.80
CA ILE A 97 -6.12 -1.42 10.02
C ILE A 97 -7.33 -0.51 10.17
N LEU A 98 -7.73 0.14 9.10
CA LEU A 98 -8.90 1.02 9.13
C LEU A 98 -10.18 0.24 9.46
N GLU A 99 -10.41 -0.90 8.82
CA GLU A 99 -11.56 -1.73 9.09
C GLU A 99 -11.61 -2.18 10.55
N PHE A 100 -10.46 -2.63 11.09
CA PHE A 100 -10.37 -3.01 12.50
C PHE A 100 -10.62 -1.83 13.43
N ALA A 101 -10.05 -0.67 13.12
CA ALA A 101 -10.25 0.52 13.94
C ALA A 101 -11.73 0.90 14.02
N LEU A 102 -12.42 0.87 12.89
CA LEU A 102 -13.84 1.22 12.84
C LEU A 102 -14.72 0.20 13.56
N ARG A 103 -14.40 -1.09 13.45
CA ARG A 103 -15.14 -2.16 14.14
C ARG A 103 -14.94 -2.10 15.64
N LEU A 104 -13.70 -1.88 16.08
CA LEU A 104 -13.34 -1.80 17.50
C LEU A 104 -14.07 -0.67 18.21
N LYS A 105 -14.18 0.45 17.55
CA LYS A 105 -14.76 1.68 18.13
C LYS A 105 -16.28 1.71 18.03
N ASN A 106 -16.87 0.77 17.29
CA ASN A 106 -18.32 0.65 17.17
C ASN A 106 -18.84 -0.30 18.25
N PRO A 107 -19.56 0.18 19.29
CA PRO A 107 -20.00 -0.65 20.42
C PRO A 107 -20.97 -1.77 20.02
N PHE A 108 -21.61 -1.69 18.87
CA PHE A 108 -22.57 -2.69 18.39
C PHE A 108 -21.93 -3.87 17.69
N ARG A 109 -20.62 -3.85 17.45
CA ARG A 109 -19.89 -4.90 16.74
C ARG A 109 -18.76 -5.55 17.54
N ARG A 110 -18.68 -5.27 18.84
CA ARG A 110 -17.66 -5.88 19.69
C ARG A 110 -17.99 -7.34 19.97
N ASP A 111 -17.09 -8.25 19.56
CA ASP A 111 -17.10 -9.63 20.01
C ASP A 111 -15.68 -10.05 20.41
N ASN A 112 -15.55 -11.23 21.03
CA ASN A 112 -14.26 -11.69 21.55
C ASN A 112 -13.22 -11.97 20.45
N ARG A 113 -13.66 -12.27 19.23
CA ARG A 113 -12.76 -12.51 18.11
C ARG A 113 -12.06 -11.23 17.68
N ILE A 114 -12.73 -10.10 17.85
CA ILE A 114 -12.17 -8.80 17.48
C ILE A 114 -10.99 -8.46 18.38
N TYR A 115 -11.02 -8.82 19.65
CA TYR A 115 -9.91 -8.58 20.58
C TYR A 115 -8.64 -9.33 20.17
N ASP A 116 -8.75 -10.61 19.85
CA ASP A 116 -7.60 -11.41 19.42
C ASP A 116 -7.00 -10.89 18.14
N LEU A 117 -7.84 -10.53 17.17
CA LEU A 117 -7.41 -9.94 15.91
C LEU A 117 -6.76 -8.57 16.13
N THR A 118 -7.25 -7.80 17.11
CA THR A 118 -6.70 -6.48 17.44
C THR A 118 -5.26 -6.58 17.93
N GLU A 119 -4.99 -7.52 18.83
CA GLU A 119 -3.61 -7.73 19.32
C GLU A 119 -2.68 -8.08 18.16
N HIS A 120 -3.14 -8.89 17.22
CA HIS A 120 -2.37 -9.27 16.06
C HIS A 120 -2.08 -8.07 15.16
N VAL A 121 -3.10 -7.25 14.89
CA VAL A 121 -2.95 -6.03 14.05
C VAL A 121 -2.02 -5.03 14.73
N TYR A 122 -2.18 -4.82 16.03
CA TYR A 122 -1.31 -3.92 16.80
C TYR A 122 0.16 -4.36 16.72
N SER A 123 0.40 -5.66 16.85
CA SER A 123 1.73 -6.25 16.73
C SER A 123 2.32 -6.01 15.33
N MET A 124 1.51 -6.12 14.28
CA MET A 124 1.93 -5.84 12.91
C MET A 124 2.28 -4.37 12.70
N VAL A 125 1.48 -3.46 13.25
CA VAL A 125 1.73 -2.01 13.17
C VAL A 125 3.03 -1.66 13.87
N GLU A 126 3.25 -2.17 15.08
CA GLU A 126 4.50 -1.95 15.80
C GLU A 126 5.72 -2.41 15.01
N ARG A 127 5.65 -3.59 14.41
CA ARG A 127 6.74 -4.11 13.59
C ARG A 127 7.01 -3.23 12.36
N SER A 128 5.96 -2.71 11.75
CA SER A 128 6.09 -1.82 10.59
C SER A 128 6.75 -0.49 10.96
N ILE A 129 6.44 0.03 12.15
CA ILE A 129 7.01 1.28 12.64
C ILE A 129 8.47 1.11 13.05
N GLN A 130 8.82 -0.03 13.64
CA GLN A 130 10.16 -0.32 14.12
C GLN A 130 11.13 -0.74 13.01
N SER A 131 10.62 -1.19 11.90
CA SER A 131 11.44 -1.58 10.77
C SER A 131 11.66 -0.40 9.82
#